data_d3e3a45163a97013f7bd66fa8e589d9e
#
_entry.id   d3e3a45163a97013f7bd66fa8e589d9e
#
_cell.length_a   1.000
_cell.length_b   1.000
_cell.length_c   1.000
_cell.angle_alpha   90.00
_cell.angle_beta   90.00
_cell.angle_gamma   90.00
#
_symmetry.space_group_name_H-M   'P 1'
#
loop_
_entity.id
_entity.type
_entity.pdbx_description
1 polymer ?
#
loop_
_entity_poly.entity_id
_entity_poly.type
_entity_poly.pdbx_seq_one_letter_code
_entity_poly.pdbx_strand_id
1 'polypeptide(L)'
;MKELIKLVLVAATLLISFNASAELKIGYVELNQIMQSQPALEIGKKLQSEFASRISQIEQSKKKISDKQSYLDKDGKNLSEADLKTKSKEISDLSIELERKQRELNEDATLRKNEEMKKFQDQINKVIDSIAQTEGYALILYNGAAFTSKKVNITDKFISAIGK
;
A
#
# COMPACT_ATOMS: atom_id res chain seq x y z
N MET A 1 50.13 52.50 -17.88
CA MET A 1 48.68 52.59 -17.78
C MET A 1 47.95 51.40 -18.42
N LYS A 2 48.23 51.08 -19.68
CA LYS A 2 47.51 49.96 -20.38
C LYS A 2 47.74 48.56 -19.73
N GLU A 3 48.93 48.28 -19.20
CA GLU A 3 49.26 47.00 -18.55
C GLU A 3 48.64 46.90 -17.16
N LEU A 4 48.52 47.98 -16.41
CA LEU A 4 47.83 48.04 -15.12
C LEU A 4 46.32 47.79 -15.28
N ILE A 5 45.73 48.32 -16.33
CA ILE A 5 44.27 48.09 -16.64
C ILE A 5 44.03 46.63 -17.00
N LYS A 6 44.92 45.96 -17.72
CA LYS A 6 44.82 44.54 -18.04
C LYS A 6 44.91 43.67 -16.80
N LEU A 7 45.80 44.00 -15.85
CA LEU A 7 45.98 43.28 -14.60
C LEU A 7 44.75 43.41 -13.67
N VAL A 8 44.16 44.60 -13.61
CA VAL A 8 42.91 44.84 -12.87
C VAL A 8 41.70 44.11 -13.47
N LEU A 9 41.59 44.04 -14.81
CA LEU A 9 40.53 43.29 -15.48
C LEU A 9 40.65 41.79 -15.27
N VAL A 10 41.85 41.21 -15.25
CA VAL A 10 42.06 39.78 -14.97
C VAL A 10 41.78 39.47 -13.48
N ALA A 11 42.13 40.36 -12.55
CA ALA A 11 41.80 40.20 -11.13
C ALA A 11 40.27 40.29 -10.86
N ALA A 12 39.55 41.16 -11.58
CA ALA A 12 38.12 41.30 -11.47
C ALA A 12 37.34 40.07 -11.99
N THR A 13 37.83 39.40 -13.04
CA THR A 13 37.22 38.18 -13.56
C THR A 13 37.40 36.96 -12.64
N LEU A 14 38.48 36.92 -11.86
CA LEU A 14 38.75 35.86 -10.87
C LEU A 14 37.86 35.97 -9.61
N LEU A 15 37.35 37.16 -9.27
CA LEU A 15 36.50 37.37 -8.08
C LEU A 15 35.02 37.00 -8.28
N ILE A 16 34.55 36.79 -9.51
CA ILE A 16 33.15 36.49 -9.81
C ILE A 16 32.84 34.97 -9.66
N SER A 17 33.86 34.12 -9.51
CA SER A 17 33.72 32.67 -9.60
C SER A 17 33.38 31.95 -8.28
N PHE A 18 33.20 32.66 -7.14
CA PHE A 18 33.16 32.01 -5.82
C PHE A 18 31.81 31.97 -5.11
N ASN A 19 30.70 32.31 -5.76
CA ASN A 19 29.38 32.22 -5.13
C ASN A 19 28.41 31.22 -5.79
N ALA A 20 28.91 30.13 -6.37
CA ALA A 20 28.09 28.99 -6.66
C ALA A 20 27.94 28.14 -5.36
N SER A 21 27.31 28.71 -4.34
CA SER A 21 26.71 27.85 -3.29
C SER A 21 25.63 27.01 -3.98
N ALA A 22 26.00 25.81 -4.36
CA ALA A 22 24.99 24.82 -4.82
C ALA A 22 24.00 24.64 -3.68
N GLU A 23 22.88 25.37 -3.73
CA GLU A 23 21.80 25.20 -2.74
C GLU A 23 21.39 23.73 -2.77
N LEU A 24 21.60 23.03 -1.66
CA LEU A 24 21.32 21.60 -1.56
C LEU A 24 19.82 21.42 -1.75
N LYS A 25 19.42 20.84 -2.89
CA LYS A 25 18.00 20.62 -3.19
C LYS A 25 17.48 19.47 -2.34
N ILE A 26 16.58 19.78 -1.41
CA ILE A 26 15.96 18.80 -0.51
C ILE A 26 14.49 18.66 -0.88
N GLY A 27 14.01 17.43 -0.97
CA GLY A 27 12.59 17.09 -1.13
C GLY A 27 12.04 16.41 0.12
N TYR A 28 10.75 16.60 0.36
CA TYR A 28 10.00 15.86 1.38
C TYR A 28 8.74 15.25 0.76
N VAL A 29 8.50 13.99 1.07
CA VAL A 29 7.32 13.24 0.61
C VAL A 29 6.53 12.75 1.83
N GLU A 30 5.24 13.01 1.84
CA GLU A 30 4.35 12.64 2.94
C GLU A 30 3.81 11.23 2.73
N LEU A 31 4.39 10.27 3.45
CA LEU A 31 4.06 8.85 3.29
C LEU A 31 2.57 8.56 3.51
N ASN A 32 1.93 9.23 4.47
CA ASN A 32 0.50 9.04 4.73
C ASN A 32 -0.36 9.44 3.51
N GLN A 33 -0.02 10.51 2.81
CA GLN A 33 -0.72 10.90 1.59
C GLN A 33 -0.50 9.89 0.46
N ILE A 34 0.71 9.32 0.35
CA ILE A 34 0.98 8.25 -0.62
C ILE A 34 0.10 7.04 -0.34
N MET A 35 0.00 6.63 0.93
CA MET A 35 -0.81 5.46 1.33
C MET A 35 -2.32 5.69 1.17
N GLN A 36 -2.76 6.94 1.07
CA GLN A 36 -4.15 7.33 0.79
C GLN A 36 -4.38 7.70 -0.68
N SER A 37 -3.34 7.66 -1.49
CA SER A 37 -3.44 8.00 -2.91
C SER A 37 -4.19 6.93 -3.73
N GLN A 38 -4.68 7.32 -4.90
CA GLN A 38 -5.40 6.41 -5.80
C GLN A 38 -4.61 5.12 -6.11
N PRO A 39 -3.30 5.13 -6.43
CA PRO A 39 -2.53 3.91 -6.65
C PRO A 39 -2.53 2.95 -5.44
N ALA A 40 -2.43 3.47 -4.22
CA ALA A 40 -2.50 2.65 -3.02
C ALA A 40 -3.90 2.05 -2.77
N LEU A 41 -4.95 2.84 -3.01
CA LEU A 41 -6.35 2.39 -2.88
C LEU A 41 -6.70 1.30 -3.91
N GLU A 42 -6.12 1.34 -5.09
CA GLU A 42 -6.33 0.33 -6.13
C GLU A 42 -5.81 -1.05 -5.72
N ILE A 43 -4.74 -1.12 -4.91
CA ILE A 43 -4.27 -2.39 -4.34
C ILE A 43 -5.38 -3.03 -3.50
N GLY A 44 -6.03 -2.25 -2.64
CA GLY A 44 -7.16 -2.75 -1.84
C GLY A 44 -8.32 -3.27 -2.68
N LYS A 45 -8.72 -2.53 -3.71
CA LYS A 45 -9.78 -2.94 -4.65
C LYS A 45 -9.41 -4.21 -5.41
N LYS A 46 -8.17 -4.31 -5.87
CA LYS A 46 -7.65 -5.51 -6.54
C LYS A 46 -7.74 -6.74 -5.65
N LEU A 47 -7.27 -6.64 -4.40
CA LEU A 47 -7.35 -7.74 -3.44
C LEU A 47 -8.80 -8.11 -3.11
N GLN A 48 -9.68 -7.11 -2.91
CA GLN A 48 -11.10 -7.36 -2.68
C GLN A 48 -11.74 -8.12 -3.87
N SER A 49 -11.44 -7.72 -5.09
CA SER A 49 -11.93 -8.41 -6.28
C SER A 49 -11.37 -9.83 -6.41
N GLU A 50 -10.08 -10.02 -6.13
CA GLU A 50 -9.39 -11.32 -6.18
C GLU A 50 -10.04 -12.34 -5.23
N PHE A 51 -10.43 -11.89 -4.01
CA PHE A 51 -11.01 -12.76 -3.00
C PHE A 51 -12.55 -12.78 -2.97
N ALA A 52 -13.24 -11.98 -3.79
CA ALA A 52 -14.69 -11.82 -3.75
C ALA A 52 -15.46 -13.14 -3.86
N SER A 53 -15.05 -14.05 -4.75
CA SER A 53 -15.67 -15.34 -4.94
C SER A 53 -15.54 -16.24 -3.68
N ARG A 54 -14.37 -16.28 -3.08
CA ARG A 54 -14.11 -17.07 -1.86
C ARG A 54 -14.87 -16.51 -0.65
N ILE A 55 -14.96 -15.19 -0.53
CA ILE A 55 -15.77 -14.53 0.50
C ILE A 55 -17.25 -14.91 0.32
N SER A 56 -17.78 -14.85 -0.91
CA SER A 56 -19.15 -15.24 -1.20
C SER A 56 -19.42 -16.70 -0.85
N GLN A 57 -18.51 -17.63 -1.17
CA GLN A 57 -18.64 -19.05 -0.81
C GLN A 57 -18.66 -19.28 0.71
N ILE A 58 -17.86 -18.53 1.46
CA ILE A 58 -17.84 -18.57 2.93
C ILE A 58 -19.19 -18.10 3.47
N GLU A 59 -19.73 -16.99 2.98
CA GLU A 59 -21.03 -16.49 3.41
C GLU A 59 -22.18 -17.47 3.08
N GLN A 60 -22.14 -18.10 1.91
CA GLN A 60 -23.11 -19.17 1.55
C GLN A 60 -22.99 -20.38 2.49
N SER A 61 -21.77 -20.77 2.83
CA SER A 61 -21.54 -21.88 3.76
C SER A 61 -22.05 -21.56 5.17
N LYS A 62 -21.82 -20.34 5.67
CA LYS A 62 -22.38 -19.85 6.95
C LYS A 62 -23.91 -19.91 6.94
N LYS A 63 -24.52 -19.40 5.87
CA LYS A 63 -25.99 -19.43 5.71
C LYS A 63 -26.51 -20.85 5.72
N LYS A 64 -25.89 -21.76 4.96
CA LYS A 64 -26.29 -23.18 4.92
C LYS A 64 -26.24 -23.86 6.29
N ILE A 65 -25.18 -23.59 7.07
CA ILE A 65 -25.04 -24.10 8.43
C ILE A 65 -26.15 -23.55 9.34
N SER A 66 -26.36 -22.23 9.27
CA SER A 66 -27.43 -21.56 10.05
C SER A 66 -28.83 -22.10 9.73
N ASP A 67 -29.13 -22.28 8.44
CA ASP A 67 -30.43 -22.82 8.01
C ASP A 67 -30.62 -24.26 8.52
N LYS A 68 -29.59 -25.11 8.46
CA LYS A 68 -29.63 -26.49 8.98
C LYS A 68 -29.75 -26.53 10.50
N GLN A 69 -29.07 -25.66 11.23
CA GLN A 69 -29.18 -25.54 12.68
C GLN A 69 -30.60 -25.11 13.07
N SER A 70 -31.13 -24.08 12.41
CA SER A 70 -32.50 -23.60 12.63
C SER A 70 -33.57 -24.68 12.36
N TYR A 71 -33.33 -25.53 11.36
CA TYR A 71 -34.19 -26.68 11.10
C TYR A 71 -34.16 -27.68 12.27
N LEU A 72 -32.97 -28.04 12.76
CA LEU A 72 -32.85 -28.95 13.90
C LEU A 72 -33.50 -28.39 15.18
N ASP A 73 -33.34 -27.08 15.41
CA ASP A 73 -33.92 -26.42 16.59
C ASP A 73 -35.45 -26.42 16.57
N LYS A 74 -36.06 -26.29 15.39
CA LYS A 74 -37.53 -26.26 15.21
C LYS A 74 -38.16 -27.66 15.14
N ASP A 75 -37.60 -28.52 14.31
CA ASP A 75 -38.22 -29.79 13.91
C ASP A 75 -37.49 -31.01 14.47
N GLY A 76 -36.36 -30.83 15.15
CA GLY A 76 -35.54 -31.92 15.66
C GLY A 76 -36.28 -32.89 16.56
N LYS A 77 -37.28 -32.40 17.33
CA LYS A 77 -38.11 -33.23 18.20
C LYS A 77 -38.97 -34.27 17.46
N ASN A 78 -39.20 -34.04 16.17
CA ASN A 78 -39.99 -34.89 15.29
C ASN A 78 -39.13 -35.88 14.49
N LEU A 79 -37.81 -35.82 14.61
CA LEU A 79 -36.87 -36.67 13.89
C LEU A 79 -36.56 -37.95 14.66
N SER A 80 -36.21 -39.02 13.95
CA SER A 80 -35.65 -40.21 14.59
C SER A 80 -34.26 -39.90 15.16
N GLU A 81 -33.83 -40.68 16.15
CA GLU A 81 -32.48 -40.53 16.75
C GLU A 81 -31.37 -40.70 15.71
N ALA A 82 -31.56 -41.61 14.76
CA ALA A 82 -30.62 -41.80 13.65
C ALA A 82 -30.54 -40.57 12.73
N ASP A 83 -31.69 -39.93 12.42
CA ASP A 83 -31.72 -38.72 11.58
C ASP A 83 -31.11 -37.53 12.33
N LEU A 84 -31.42 -37.38 13.62
CA LEU A 84 -30.81 -36.34 14.45
C LEU A 84 -29.28 -36.43 14.46
N LYS A 85 -28.76 -37.64 14.69
CA LYS A 85 -27.33 -37.90 14.68
C LYS A 85 -26.69 -37.60 13.33
N THR A 86 -27.36 -38.01 12.25
CA THR A 86 -26.86 -37.77 10.87
C THR A 86 -26.81 -36.27 10.55
N LYS A 87 -27.89 -35.53 10.85
CA LYS A 87 -27.97 -34.09 10.60
C LYS A 87 -27.00 -33.29 11.46
N SER A 88 -26.85 -33.66 12.73
CA SER A 88 -25.89 -33.04 13.64
C SER A 88 -24.45 -33.27 13.15
N LYS A 89 -24.14 -34.48 12.68
CA LYS A 89 -22.85 -34.77 12.09
C LYS A 89 -22.60 -33.94 10.82
N GLU A 90 -23.59 -33.81 9.94
CA GLU A 90 -23.47 -32.98 8.72
C GLU A 90 -23.17 -31.52 9.07
N ILE A 91 -23.82 -30.95 10.09
CA ILE A 91 -23.55 -29.58 10.54
C ILE A 91 -22.13 -29.46 11.08
N SER A 92 -21.70 -30.43 11.89
CA SER A 92 -20.33 -30.46 12.40
C SER A 92 -19.28 -30.50 11.27
N ASP A 93 -19.47 -31.39 10.28
CA ASP A 93 -18.57 -31.55 9.16
C ASP A 93 -18.49 -30.23 8.31
N LEU A 94 -19.66 -29.61 8.07
CA LEU A 94 -19.73 -28.32 7.38
C LEU A 94 -19.06 -27.19 8.15
N SER A 95 -19.17 -27.20 9.48
CA SER A 95 -18.54 -26.19 10.34
C SER A 95 -17.02 -26.31 10.32
N ILE A 96 -16.50 -27.53 10.39
CA ILE A 96 -15.07 -27.80 10.28
C ILE A 96 -14.53 -27.34 8.89
N GLU A 97 -15.26 -27.64 7.84
CA GLU A 97 -14.90 -27.19 6.48
C GLU A 97 -14.93 -25.66 6.37
N LEU A 98 -15.92 -25.00 6.95
CA LEU A 98 -16.03 -23.54 6.99
C LEU A 98 -14.82 -22.90 7.68
N GLU A 99 -14.46 -23.41 8.87
CA GLU A 99 -13.28 -22.93 9.61
C GLU A 99 -11.99 -23.08 8.80
N ARG A 100 -11.82 -24.22 8.13
CA ARG A 100 -10.67 -24.44 7.24
C ARG A 100 -10.64 -23.40 6.10
N LYS A 101 -11.76 -23.21 5.39
CA LYS A 101 -11.86 -22.22 4.30
C LYS A 101 -11.60 -20.79 4.78
N GLN A 102 -12.08 -20.41 5.96
CA GLN A 102 -11.83 -19.10 6.54
C GLN A 102 -10.35 -18.89 6.85
N ARG A 103 -9.70 -19.90 7.45
CA ARG A 103 -8.27 -19.85 7.75
C ARG A 103 -7.45 -19.71 6.47
N GLU A 104 -7.67 -20.56 5.48
CA GLU A 104 -7.00 -20.51 4.19
C GLU A 104 -7.20 -19.16 3.49
N LEU A 105 -8.41 -18.59 3.53
CA LEU A 105 -8.67 -17.26 2.97
C LEU A 105 -7.86 -16.18 3.69
N ASN A 106 -7.81 -16.20 5.02
CA ASN A 106 -7.08 -15.21 5.81
C ASN A 106 -5.56 -15.30 5.59
N GLU A 107 -5.03 -16.52 5.51
CA GLU A 107 -3.61 -16.76 5.22
C GLU A 107 -3.24 -16.26 3.84
N ASP A 108 -4.00 -16.62 2.81
CA ASP A 108 -3.77 -16.19 1.44
C ASP A 108 -3.94 -14.68 1.28
N ALA A 109 -4.98 -14.09 1.87
CA ALA A 109 -5.22 -12.65 1.82
C ALA A 109 -4.08 -11.86 2.49
N THR A 110 -3.54 -12.37 3.60
CA THR A 110 -2.40 -11.77 4.28
C THR A 110 -1.14 -11.85 3.42
N LEU A 111 -0.87 -13.03 2.86
CA LEU A 111 0.27 -13.22 1.96
C LEU A 111 0.19 -12.28 0.75
N ARG A 112 -0.97 -12.28 0.07
CA ARG A 112 -1.19 -11.44 -1.11
C ARG A 112 -1.08 -9.95 -0.79
N LYS A 113 -1.63 -9.51 0.36
CA LYS A 113 -1.48 -8.14 0.83
C LYS A 113 0.00 -7.76 1.00
N ASN A 114 0.77 -8.63 1.65
CA ASN A 114 2.20 -8.38 1.88
C ASN A 114 2.99 -8.31 0.56
N GLU A 115 2.67 -9.19 -0.40
CA GLU A 115 3.28 -9.16 -1.74
C GLU A 115 2.97 -7.86 -2.50
N GLU A 116 1.71 -7.44 -2.53
CA GLU A 116 1.32 -6.20 -3.20
C GLU A 116 1.92 -4.96 -2.51
N MET A 117 1.96 -4.96 -1.17
CA MET A 117 2.61 -3.88 -0.41
C MET A 117 4.12 -3.81 -0.69
N LYS A 118 4.79 -4.95 -0.81
CA LYS A 118 6.20 -5.00 -1.20
C LYS A 118 6.42 -4.43 -2.61
N LYS A 119 5.60 -4.86 -3.58
CA LYS A 119 5.66 -4.32 -4.95
C LYS A 119 5.44 -2.81 -4.97
N PHE A 120 4.50 -2.32 -4.19
CA PHE A 120 4.22 -0.89 -4.06
C PHE A 120 5.40 -0.14 -3.44
N GLN A 121 6.02 -0.69 -2.40
CA GLN A 121 7.24 -0.12 -1.82
C GLN A 121 8.40 -0.07 -2.81
N ASP A 122 8.59 -1.12 -3.60
CA ASP A 122 9.62 -1.16 -4.66
C ASP A 122 9.34 -0.10 -5.74
N GLN A 123 8.07 0.11 -6.09
CA GLN A 123 7.65 1.16 -7.01
C GLN A 123 7.91 2.55 -6.43
N ILE A 124 7.60 2.77 -5.15
CA ILE A 124 7.92 4.01 -4.42
C ILE A 124 9.41 4.31 -4.52
N ASN A 125 10.27 3.35 -4.21
CA ASN A 125 11.71 3.53 -4.25
C ASN A 125 12.20 3.90 -5.66
N LYS A 126 11.73 3.22 -6.70
CA LYS A 126 12.08 3.52 -8.09
C LYS A 126 11.67 4.94 -8.51
N VAL A 127 10.50 5.39 -8.09
CA VAL A 127 10.02 6.75 -8.39
C VAL A 127 10.83 7.80 -7.64
N ILE A 128 11.18 7.54 -6.36
CA ILE A 128 12.08 8.42 -5.59
C ILE A 128 13.42 8.57 -6.30
N ASP A 129 14.05 7.45 -6.67
CA ASP A 129 15.35 7.46 -7.36
C ASP A 129 15.27 8.22 -8.69
N SER A 130 14.23 7.98 -9.47
CA SER A 130 14.02 8.67 -10.74
C SER A 130 13.85 10.18 -10.57
N ILE A 131 13.04 10.63 -9.62
CA ILE A 131 12.83 12.06 -9.33
C ILE A 131 14.12 12.67 -8.81
N ALA A 132 14.84 11.98 -7.90
CA ALA A 132 16.08 12.47 -7.34
C ALA A 132 17.13 12.73 -8.43
N GLN A 133 17.33 11.75 -9.31
CA GLN A 133 18.30 11.87 -10.41
C GLN A 133 17.90 12.90 -11.46
N THR A 134 16.62 12.88 -11.89
CA THR A 134 16.17 13.75 -12.99
C THR A 134 16.13 15.22 -12.58
N GLU A 135 15.79 15.49 -11.31
CA GLU A 135 15.62 16.87 -10.83
C GLU A 135 16.75 17.35 -9.93
N GLY A 136 17.78 16.54 -9.71
CA GLY A 136 18.97 16.93 -8.96
C GLY A 136 18.70 17.12 -7.46
N TYR A 137 17.84 16.31 -6.84
CA TYR A 137 17.68 16.29 -5.39
C TYR A 137 18.90 15.63 -4.74
N ALA A 138 19.49 16.30 -3.75
CA ALA A 138 20.57 15.75 -2.96
C ALA A 138 20.04 14.89 -1.80
N LEU A 139 18.79 15.12 -1.39
CA LEU A 139 18.13 14.38 -0.32
C LEU A 139 16.62 14.41 -0.52
N ILE A 140 15.97 13.25 -0.41
CA ILE A 140 14.50 13.13 -0.31
C ILE A 140 14.18 12.39 1.00
N LEU A 141 13.39 13.03 1.86
CA LEU A 141 12.92 12.48 3.13
C LEU A 141 11.45 12.12 3.00
N TYR A 142 11.04 11.02 3.63
CA TYR A 142 9.62 10.62 3.72
C TYR A 142 9.15 10.30 5.15
N ASN A 143 10.02 10.48 6.15
CA ASN A 143 9.71 10.35 7.57
C ASN A 143 10.61 11.27 8.41
N GLY A 144 10.21 11.52 9.67
CA GLY A 144 11.07 12.16 10.67
C GLY A 144 11.15 13.68 10.61
N ALA A 145 10.39 14.34 9.75
CA ALA A 145 10.31 15.80 9.72
C ALA A 145 9.18 16.28 10.64
N ALA A 146 9.53 17.11 11.65
CA ALA A 146 8.54 17.75 12.51
C ALA A 146 7.78 18.89 11.79
N PHE A 147 8.41 19.50 10.77
CA PHE A 147 7.84 20.56 9.94
C PHE A 147 8.48 20.54 8.56
N THR A 148 7.65 20.77 7.54
CA THR A 148 8.09 20.96 6.16
C THR A 148 7.38 22.15 5.54
N SER A 149 8.12 23.01 4.84
CA SER A 149 7.51 24.10 4.07
C SER A 149 6.93 23.55 2.76
N LYS A 150 5.96 24.25 2.17
CA LYS A 150 5.42 23.91 0.85
C LYS A 150 6.50 23.87 -0.24
N LYS A 151 7.61 24.62 -0.08
CA LYS A 151 8.71 24.70 -1.05
C LYS A 151 9.42 23.34 -1.20
N VAL A 152 9.55 22.57 -0.13
CA VAL A 152 10.25 21.27 -0.15
C VAL A 152 9.30 20.08 -0.29
N ASN A 153 7.99 20.26 -0.11
CA ASN A 153 7.01 19.19 -0.25
C ASN A 153 6.79 18.87 -1.73
N ILE A 154 7.16 17.65 -2.12
CA ILE A 154 7.03 17.14 -3.50
C ILE A 154 6.02 15.99 -3.59
N THR A 155 5.16 15.81 -2.60
CA THR A 155 4.24 14.66 -2.49
C THR A 155 3.30 14.55 -3.69
N ASP A 156 2.68 15.65 -4.13
CA ASP A 156 1.75 15.62 -5.28
C ASP A 156 2.46 15.21 -6.58
N LYS A 157 3.68 15.71 -6.79
CA LYS A 157 4.51 15.30 -7.93
C LYS A 157 4.82 13.81 -7.87
N PHE A 158 5.18 13.33 -6.69
CA PHE A 158 5.49 11.93 -6.43
C PHE A 158 4.27 11.03 -6.71
N ILE A 159 3.08 11.38 -6.18
CA ILE A 159 1.84 10.64 -6.41
C ILE A 159 1.50 10.60 -7.91
N SER A 160 1.69 11.71 -8.61
CA SER A 160 1.47 11.79 -10.05
C SER A 160 2.42 10.92 -10.87
N ALA A 161 3.64 10.69 -10.36
CA ALA A 161 4.63 9.82 -11.00
C ALA A 161 4.39 8.34 -10.73
N ILE A 162 3.89 7.99 -9.55
CA ILE A 162 3.57 6.60 -9.17
C ILE A 162 2.33 6.07 -9.91
N GLY A 163 1.41 6.93 -10.29
CA GLY A 163 0.17 6.58 -10.99
C GLY A 163 0.32 6.41 -12.52
N LYS A 164 1.53 6.58 -13.04
CA LYS A 164 1.86 6.37 -14.47
C LYS A 164 2.45 5.01 -14.70
#